data_39568d29b4343128c4bf836749550871
#
_entry.id   39568d29b4343128c4bf836749550871
#
_cell.length_a   1.000
_cell.length_b   1.000
_cell.length_c   1.000
_cell.angle_alpha   90.00
_cell.angle_beta   90.00
_cell.angle_gamma   90.00
#
_symmetry.space_group_name_H-M   'P 1'
#
loop_
_entity.id
_entity.type
_entity.pdbx_description
1 polymer ?
#
loop_
_entity_poly.entity_id
_entity_poly.type
_entity_poly.pdbx_seq_one_letter_code
_entity_poly.pdbx_strand_id
1 'polypeptide(L)'
;FSSMTGYLRGDLTSDEGRAEILATARESLRAAEIIDSPRLNLHGTGLGPEGLPVVPREHVTGEDWIRAADTLRSLAELGEQAGRVFTLENLNLQVDHPGTPFARAADTLALVRGVDRAGLRLNLDLYHAQIGEGNLVELVREALPWIGEIQVADVPGRCEPGTGEIRYEAVAAALRELGYDGVVGLEAWASGDADAALDAFASAFGA
;
A
#
# COMPACT_ATOMS: atom_id res chain seq x y z
N PHE A 1 12.81 -0.48 -11.82
CA PHE A 1 11.52 -0.26 -11.17
C PHE A 1 11.65 -0.56 -9.68
N SER A 2 11.01 0.25 -8.81
CA SER A 2 11.00 0.02 -7.34
C SER A 2 9.86 -0.89 -6.93
N SER A 3 8.72 -0.76 -7.59
CA SER A 3 7.53 -1.59 -7.41
C SER A 3 6.65 -1.58 -8.67
N MET A 4 5.70 -2.47 -8.71
CA MET A 4 4.63 -2.46 -9.69
C MET A 4 3.28 -2.63 -8.99
N THR A 5 2.26 -1.95 -9.48
CA THR A 5 0.90 -2.24 -9.09
C THR A 5 0.52 -3.58 -9.71
N GLY A 6 0.36 -4.59 -8.87
CA GLY A 6 -0.04 -5.91 -9.32
C GLY A 6 -1.50 -5.89 -9.76
N TYR A 7 -1.81 -6.38 -10.95
CA TYR A 7 -3.17 -6.70 -11.33
C TYR A 7 -3.67 -7.93 -10.57
N LEU A 8 -3.69 -7.81 -9.24
CA LEU A 8 -4.19 -8.84 -8.37
C LEU A 8 -5.70 -8.71 -8.29
N ARG A 9 -6.39 -9.58 -9.00
CA ARG A 9 -7.84 -9.69 -8.97
C ARG A 9 -8.27 -10.60 -7.84
N GLY A 10 -9.58 -10.59 -7.56
CA GLY A 10 -10.15 -11.33 -6.45
C GLY A 10 -10.18 -10.50 -5.16
N ASP A 11 -10.56 -11.14 -4.08
CA ASP A 11 -10.65 -10.52 -2.76
C ASP A 11 -10.07 -11.45 -1.68
N LEU A 12 -9.70 -10.84 -0.55
CA LEU A 12 -9.12 -11.59 0.58
C LEU A 12 -10.18 -12.29 1.45
N THR A 13 -11.47 -12.06 1.22
CA THR A 13 -12.55 -12.46 2.14
C THR A 13 -13.33 -13.69 1.67
N SER A 14 -13.05 -14.24 0.47
CA SER A 14 -13.73 -15.42 -0.07
C SER A 14 -12.78 -16.46 -0.63
N ASP A 15 -13.24 -17.71 -0.76
CA ASP A 15 -12.45 -18.79 -1.34
C ASP A 15 -12.28 -18.62 -2.85
N GLU A 16 -13.30 -18.12 -3.54
CA GLU A 16 -13.26 -17.76 -4.94
C GLU A 16 -12.28 -16.63 -5.20
N GLY A 17 -12.35 -15.56 -4.38
CA GLY A 17 -11.42 -14.43 -4.45
C GLY A 17 -9.98 -14.86 -4.18
N ARG A 18 -9.76 -15.76 -3.21
CA ARG A 18 -8.45 -16.38 -2.95
C ARG A 18 -7.92 -17.09 -4.17
N ALA A 19 -8.73 -17.91 -4.82
CA ALA A 19 -8.30 -18.68 -6.01
C ALA A 19 -7.88 -17.73 -7.14
N GLU A 20 -8.65 -16.67 -7.37
CA GLU A 20 -8.38 -15.67 -8.40
C GLU A 20 -7.12 -14.85 -8.07
N ILE A 21 -6.96 -14.38 -6.83
CA ILE A 21 -5.81 -13.58 -6.42
C ILE A 21 -4.50 -14.39 -6.54
N LEU A 22 -4.51 -15.68 -6.18
CA LEU A 22 -3.33 -16.55 -6.32
C LEU A 22 -3.01 -16.87 -7.79
N ALA A 23 -4.02 -16.96 -8.65
CA ALA A 23 -3.81 -17.14 -10.08
C ALA A 23 -3.18 -15.90 -10.72
N THR A 24 -3.76 -14.73 -10.47
CA THR A 24 -3.25 -13.45 -11.00
C THR A 24 -1.90 -13.06 -10.39
N ALA A 25 -1.62 -13.43 -9.14
CA ALA A 25 -0.31 -13.24 -8.51
C ALA A 25 0.81 -13.98 -9.26
N ARG A 26 0.57 -15.20 -9.72
CA ARG A 26 1.56 -15.95 -10.51
C ARG A 26 1.86 -15.29 -11.86
N GLU A 27 0.85 -14.68 -12.48
CA GLU A 27 1.03 -13.92 -13.72
C GLU A 27 1.81 -12.63 -13.47
N SER A 28 1.46 -11.91 -12.40
CA SER A 28 2.14 -10.68 -12.00
C SER A 28 3.59 -10.92 -11.60
N LEU A 29 3.91 -12.05 -10.95
CA LEU A 29 5.29 -12.44 -10.64
C LEU A 29 6.12 -12.66 -11.90
N ARG A 30 5.56 -13.28 -12.95
CA ARG A 30 6.25 -13.40 -14.25
C ARG A 30 6.52 -12.05 -14.90
N ALA A 31 5.57 -11.12 -14.82
CA ALA A 31 5.76 -9.76 -15.30
C ALA A 31 6.83 -9.02 -14.49
N ALA A 32 6.79 -9.15 -13.16
CA ALA A 32 7.79 -8.57 -12.25
C ALA A 32 9.21 -9.08 -12.53
N GLU A 33 9.36 -10.35 -12.89
CA GLU A 33 10.65 -10.91 -13.32
C GLU A 33 11.17 -10.25 -14.60
N ILE A 34 10.31 -10.05 -15.59
CA ILE A 34 10.69 -9.42 -16.88
C ILE A 34 11.15 -7.98 -16.71
N ILE A 35 10.45 -7.19 -15.88
CA ILE A 35 10.76 -5.77 -15.67
C ILE A 35 11.71 -5.54 -14.48
N ASP A 36 12.13 -6.60 -13.81
CA ASP A 36 12.94 -6.58 -12.59
C ASP A 36 12.33 -5.69 -11.49
N SER A 37 11.03 -5.88 -11.22
CA SER A 37 10.36 -5.21 -10.11
C SER A 37 10.48 -6.04 -8.83
N PRO A 38 11.08 -5.54 -7.76
CA PRO A 38 11.23 -6.29 -6.50
C PRO A 38 9.92 -6.39 -5.70
N ARG A 39 8.94 -5.52 -5.97
CA ARG A 39 7.69 -5.43 -5.18
C ARG A 39 6.47 -5.45 -6.07
N LEU A 40 5.38 -6.03 -5.52
CA LEU A 40 4.07 -6.10 -6.18
C LEU A 40 3.01 -5.61 -5.19
N ASN A 41 2.35 -4.52 -5.52
CA ASN A 41 1.31 -3.93 -4.67
C ASN A 41 -0.03 -4.67 -4.80
N LEU A 42 -0.77 -4.77 -3.70
CA LEU A 42 -2.12 -5.34 -3.63
C LEU A 42 -2.98 -4.63 -2.58
N HIS A 43 -4.29 -4.84 -2.67
CA HIS A 43 -5.29 -4.31 -1.75
C HIS A 43 -6.14 -5.43 -1.15
N GLY A 44 -7.02 -5.10 -0.22
CA GLY A 44 -7.94 -6.06 0.40
C GLY A 44 -8.93 -6.72 -0.57
N THR A 45 -9.15 -6.10 -1.74
CA THR A 45 -9.89 -6.62 -2.89
C THR A 45 -9.34 -6.02 -4.18
N GLY A 46 -9.62 -6.65 -5.33
CA GLY A 46 -9.37 -6.01 -6.62
C GLY A 46 -10.13 -4.69 -6.73
N LEU A 47 -9.54 -3.71 -7.40
CA LEU A 47 -10.16 -2.43 -7.69
C LEU A 47 -10.60 -2.35 -9.15
N GLY A 48 -11.80 -1.82 -9.39
CA GLY A 48 -12.33 -1.54 -10.70
C GLY A 48 -11.75 -0.26 -11.31
N PRO A 49 -12.15 0.12 -12.54
CA PRO A 49 -11.61 1.28 -13.26
C PRO A 49 -11.75 2.62 -12.53
N GLU A 50 -12.73 2.75 -11.65
CA GLU A 50 -13.00 3.96 -10.86
C GLU A 50 -12.38 3.88 -9.44
N GLY A 51 -11.49 2.91 -9.19
CA GLY A 51 -10.93 2.68 -7.86
C GLY A 51 -11.88 2.03 -6.86
N LEU A 52 -13.10 1.70 -7.28
CA LEU A 52 -14.09 1.07 -6.39
C LEU A 52 -13.80 -0.42 -6.19
N PRO A 53 -14.04 -0.98 -4.99
CA PRO A 53 -13.81 -2.38 -4.71
C PRO A 53 -14.68 -3.29 -5.58
N VAL A 54 -14.06 -4.34 -6.14
CA VAL A 54 -14.78 -5.36 -6.93
C VAL A 54 -15.73 -6.15 -6.03
N VAL A 55 -15.32 -6.40 -4.78
CA VAL A 55 -16.16 -7.04 -3.75
C VAL A 55 -16.25 -6.11 -2.54
N PRO A 56 -17.22 -5.18 -2.52
CA PRO A 56 -17.38 -4.27 -1.39
C PRO A 56 -17.87 -4.99 -0.13
N ARG A 57 -17.37 -4.54 1.02
CA ARG A 57 -17.76 -5.03 2.34
C ARG A 57 -18.10 -3.85 3.26
N GLU A 58 -19.30 -3.83 3.82
CA GLU A 58 -19.66 -2.87 4.87
C GLU A 58 -19.01 -3.23 6.21
N HIS A 59 -18.91 -4.53 6.48
CA HIS A 59 -18.31 -5.06 7.70
C HIS A 59 -17.40 -6.23 7.40
N VAL A 60 -16.27 -6.28 8.09
CA VAL A 60 -15.31 -7.38 8.04
C VAL A 60 -15.49 -8.22 9.29
N THR A 61 -15.76 -9.51 9.12
CA THR A 61 -15.97 -10.48 10.20
C THR A 61 -14.64 -11.10 10.66
N GLY A 62 -14.66 -11.78 11.80
CA GLY A 62 -13.48 -12.55 12.26
C GLY A 62 -13.09 -13.67 11.27
N GLU A 63 -14.06 -14.26 10.56
CA GLU A 63 -13.78 -15.25 9.51
C GLU A 63 -13.07 -14.62 8.32
N ASP A 64 -13.47 -13.41 7.91
CA ASP A 64 -12.78 -12.67 6.84
C ASP A 64 -11.33 -12.37 7.21
N TRP A 65 -11.05 -12.01 8.47
CA TRP A 65 -9.68 -11.82 8.97
C TRP A 65 -8.82 -13.08 8.85
N ILE A 66 -9.37 -14.23 9.23
CA ILE A 66 -8.67 -15.52 9.13
C ILE A 66 -8.38 -15.87 7.68
N ARG A 67 -9.39 -15.74 6.78
CA ARG A 67 -9.24 -15.99 5.35
C ARG A 67 -8.20 -15.07 4.71
N ALA A 68 -8.25 -13.78 5.04
CA ALA A 68 -7.29 -12.79 4.55
C ALA A 68 -5.86 -13.15 4.97
N ALA A 69 -5.65 -13.47 6.24
CA ALA A 69 -4.33 -13.88 6.73
C ALA A 69 -3.81 -15.13 6.03
N ASP A 70 -4.66 -16.14 5.80
CA ASP A 70 -4.27 -17.38 5.10
C ASP A 70 -3.96 -17.13 3.61
N THR A 71 -4.72 -16.25 2.95
CA THR A 71 -4.46 -15.84 1.57
C THR A 71 -3.15 -15.08 1.45
N LEU A 72 -2.92 -14.11 2.34
CA LEU A 72 -1.70 -13.32 2.38
C LEU A 72 -0.47 -14.17 2.71
N ARG A 73 -0.60 -15.18 3.56
CA ARG A 73 0.48 -16.16 3.83
C ARG A 73 0.85 -16.93 2.56
N SER A 74 -0.14 -17.37 1.78
CA SER A 74 0.10 -18.06 0.50
C SER A 74 0.74 -17.13 -0.54
N LEU A 75 0.35 -15.84 -0.59
CA LEU A 75 0.99 -14.83 -1.44
C LEU A 75 2.45 -14.60 -1.02
N ALA A 76 2.70 -14.46 0.28
CA ALA A 76 4.06 -14.29 0.81
C ALA A 76 4.96 -15.46 0.41
N GLU A 77 4.47 -16.71 0.49
CA GLU A 77 5.21 -17.90 0.06
C GLU A 77 5.53 -17.89 -1.44
N LEU A 78 4.60 -17.45 -2.29
CA LEU A 78 4.85 -17.27 -3.71
C LEU A 78 5.90 -16.19 -3.98
N GLY A 79 5.82 -15.08 -3.27
CA GLY A 79 6.81 -13.99 -3.33
C GLY A 79 8.20 -14.46 -2.94
N GLU A 80 8.33 -15.14 -1.79
CA GLU A 80 9.60 -15.68 -1.31
C GLU A 80 10.24 -16.67 -2.31
N GLN A 81 9.44 -17.55 -2.91
CA GLN A 81 9.89 -18.50 -3.94
C GLN A 81 10.40 -17.79 -5.20
N ALA A 82 9.82 -16.64 -5.55
CA ALA A 82 10.19 -15.83 -6.70
C ALA A 82 11.28 -14.75 -6.37
N GLY A 83 11.71 -14.64 -5.11
CA GLY A 83 12.60 -13.57 -4.67
C GLY A 83 11.97 -12.17 -4.77
N ARG A 84 10.65 -12.07 -4.59
CA ARG A 84 9.86 -10.84 -4.66
C ARG A 84 9.04 -10.65 -3.38
N VAL A 85 8.56 -9.43 -3.15
CA VAL A 85 7.75 -9.07 -1.99
C VAL A 85 6.41 -8.54 -2.44
N PHE A 86 5.33 -9.06 -1.89
CA PHE A 86 4.02 -8.45 -2.01
C PHE A 86 3.88 -7.34 -0.96
N THR A 87 3.32 -6.20 -1.36
CA THR A 87 3.07 -5.07 -0.46
C THR A 87 1.57 -4.82 -0.36
N LEU A 88 1.00 -5.01 0.84
CA LEU A 88 -0.41 -4.74 1.11
C LEU A 88 -0.57 -3.25 1.42
N GLU A 89 -1.36 -2.56 0.61
CA GLU A 89 -1.58 -1.12 0.72
C GLU A 89 -2.81 -0.80 1.56
N ASN A 90 -2.66 0.20 2.44
CA ASN A 90 -3.78 0.84 3.07
C ASN A 90 -4.43 1.87 2.14
N LEU A 91 -5.74 1.96 2.22
CA LEU A 91 -6.58 2.86 1.43
C LEU A 91 -7.44 3.73 2.37
N ASN A 92 -8.20 4.68 1.83
CA ASN A 92 -9.21 5.40 2.58
C ASN A 92 -10.63 5.02 2.14
N LEU A 93 -11.54 4.94 3.10
CA LEU A 93 -12.95 4.60 2.89
C LEU A 93 -13.84 5.84 2.66
N GLN A 94 -13.34 7.00 3.06
CA GLN A 94 -14.14 8.22 3.14
C GLN A 94 -14.28 8.93 1.80
N VAL A 95 -13.28 8.82 0.93
CA VAL A 95 -13.20 9.56 -0.33
C VAL A 95 -13.05 8.64 -1.53
N ASP A 96 -11.98 7.81 -1.55
CA ASP A 96 -11.57 7.16 -2.79
C ASP A 96 -12.07 5.71 -2.94
N HIS A 97 -12.10 4.94 -1.85
CA HIS A 97 -12.31 3.48 -1.90
C HIS A 97 -13.37 2.96 -0.92
N PRO A 98 -14.61 3.52 -0.92
CA PRO A 98 -15.64 3.11 0.02
C PRO A 98 -15.96 1.62 -0.10
N GLY A 99 -16.02 0.93 1.03
CA GLY A 99 -16.33 -0.50 1.08
C GLY A 99 -15.16 -1.44 0.83
N THR A 100 -13.92 -0.95 0.69
CA THR A 100 -12.75 -1.83 0.57
C THR A 100 -12.45 -2.49 1.91
N PRO A 101 -12.39 -3.85 1.98
CA PRO A 101 -12.04 -4.54 3.21
C PRO A 101 -10.58 -4.30 3.59
N PHE A 102 -10.30 -4.24 4.89
CA PHE A 102 -8.93 -4.04 5.43
C PHE A 102 -8.23 -2.78 4.88
N ALA A 103 -9.00 -1.72 4.58
CA ALA A 103 -8.45 -0.51 3.98
C ALA A 103 -7.64 0.36 4.95
N ARG A 104 -7.97 0.37 6.23
CA ARG A 104 -7.29 1.23 7.19
C ARG A 104 -5.84 0.78 7.40
N ALA A 105 -4.95 1.75 7.64
CA ALA A 105 -3.55 1.46 7.92
C ALA A 105 -3.38 0.53 9.15
N ALA A 106 -4.20 0.70 10.18
CA ALA A 106 -4.23 -0.20 11.33
C ALA A 106 -4.60 -1.65 10.95
N ASP A 107 -5.55 -1.84 10.02
CA ASP A 107 -6.01 -3.16 9.59
C ASP A 107 -4.95 -3.85 8.71
N THR A 108 -4.40 -3.13 7.72
CA THR A 108 -3.33 -3.66 6.86
C THR A 108 -2.08 -4.01 7.67
N LEU A 109 -1.69 -3.14 8.60
CA LEU A 109 -0.56 -3.41 9.50
C LEU A 109 -0.81 -4.65 10.37
N ALA A 110 -2.03 -4.81 10.91
CA ALA A 110 -2.39 -5.98 11.71
C ALA A 110 -2.29 -7.27 10.89
N LEU A 111 -2.74 -7.27 9.63
CA LEU A 111 -2.61 -8.43 8.73
C LEU A 111 -1.13 -8.74 8.43
N VAL A 112 -0.33 -7.74 8.06
CA VAL A 112 1.10 -7.93 7.75
C VAL A 112 1.86 -8.48 8.96
N ARG A 113 1.61 -7.92 10.15
CA ARG A 113 2.19 -8.40 11.44
C ARG A 113 1.72 -9.80 11.79
N GLY A 114 0.44 -10.11 11.59
CA GLY A 114 -0.13 -11.42 11.91
C GLY A 114 0.34 -12.53 10.97
N VAL A 115 0.65 -12.20 9.72
CA VAL A 115 1.24 -13.14 8.74
C VAL A 115 2.73 -13.37 9.00
N ASP A 116 3.47 -12.30 9.34
CA ASP A 116 4.89 -12.30 9.73
C ASP A 116 5.80 -13.09 8.78
N ARG A 117 5.74 -12.79 7.48
CA ARG A 117 6.55 -13.44 6.44
C ARG A 117 7.40 -12.42 5.69
N ALA A 118 8.60 -12.82 5.26
CA ALA A 118 9.50 -11.95 4.49
C ALA A 118 8.91 -11.53 3.13
N GLY A 119 8.10 -12.38 2.51
CA GLY A 119 7.43 -12.14 1.22
C GLY A 119 6.21 -11.22 1.28
N LEU A 120 5.84 -10.69 2.47
CA LEU A 120 4.74 -9.75 2.64
C LEU A 120 5.19 -8.55 3.49
N ARG A 121 4.94 -7.34 3.00
CA ARG A 121 5.19 -6.08 3.70
C ARG A 121 4.02 -5.12 3.52
N LEU A 122 4.07 -4.02 4.24
CA LEU A 122 3.11 -2.92 4.12
C LEU A 122 3.57 -1.98 3.00
N ASN A 123 2.68 -1.61 2.09
CA ASN A 123 2.80 -0.37 1.36
C ASN A 123 2.05 0.68 2.17
N LEU A 124 2.79 1.56 2.83
CA LEU A 124 2.21 2.60 3.66
C LEU A 124 1.93 3.83 2.82
N ASP A 125 0.69 3.97 2.35
CA ASP A 125 0.23 5.18 1.69
C ASP A 125 -0.20 6.23 2.71
N LEU A 126 0.57 7.33 2.77
CA LEU A 126 0.35 8.41 3.75
C LEU A 126 -0.80 9.33 3.38
N TYR A 127 -1.13 9.45 2.09
CA TYR A 127 -2.32 10.17 1.64
C TYR A 127 -3.59 9.48 2.15
N HIS A 128 -3.69 8.18 1.92
CA HIS A 128 -4.82 7.40 2.40
C HIS A 128 -4.89 7.37 3.92
N ALA A 129 -3.75 7.20 4.59
CA ALA A 129 -3.69 7.20 6.05
C ALA A 129 -4.10 8.55 6.66
N GLN A 130 -3.74 9.68 6.03
CA GLN A 130 -4.16 11.00 6.51
C GLN A 130 -5.68 11.15 6.49
N ILE A 131 -6.32 10.78 5.39
CA ILE A 131 -7.79 10.84 5.25
C ILE A 131 -8.48 9.88 6.22
N GLY A 132 -7.92 8.68 6.40
CA GLY A 132 -8.52 7.63 7.20
C GLY A 132 -8.35 7.81 8.70
N GLU A 133 -7.14 8.12 9.16
CA GLU A 133 -6.74 7.98 10.56
C GLU A 133 -5.89 9.15 11.07
N GLY A 134 -5.09 9.78 10.22
CA GLY A 134 -4.14 10.83 10.62
C GLY A 134 -2.98 10.30 11.47
N ASN A 135 -2.38 11.19 12.27
CA ASN A 135 -1.28 10.85 13.19
C ASN A 135 -0.07 10.16 12.52
N LEU A 136 0.27 10.61 11.32
CA LEU A 136 1.20 9.95 10.40
C LEU A 136 2.58 9.67 10.99
N VAL A 137 3.12 10.57 11.81
CA VAL A 137 4.47 10.39 12.40
C VAL A 137 4.50 9.18 13.34
N GLU A 138 3.48 9.03 14.18
CA GLU A 138 3.39 7.87 15.06
C GLU A 138 3.06 6.59 14.30
N LEU A 139 2.22 6.68 13.26
CA LEU A 139 1.94 5.55 12.38
C LEU A 139 3.22 5.03 11.70
N VAL A 140 4.07 5.92 11.18
CA VAL A 140 5.37 5.56 10.61
C VAL A 140 6.25 4.87 11.65
N ARG A 141 6.32 5.38 12.89
CA ARG A 141 7.10 4.76 13.98
C ARG A 141 6.61 3.34 14.30
N GLU A 142 5.31 3.17 14.39
CA GLU A 142 4.72 1.85 14.68
C GLU A 142 4.92 0.86 13.53
N ALA A 143 4.72 1.31 12.29
CA ALA A 143 4.75 0.46 11.11
C ALA A 143 6.15 0.13 10.61
N LEU A 144 7.19 0.88 11.01
CA LEU A 144 8.54 0.82 10.45
C LEU A 144 9.08 -0.60 10.19
N PRO A 145 8.99 -1.57 11.13
CA PRO A 145 9.55 -2.91 10.91
C PRO A 145 8.87 -3.69 9.78
N TRP A 146 7.70 -3.24 9.36
CA TRP A 146 6.82 -3.93 8.42
C TRP A 146 6.71 -3.22 7.08
N ILE A 147 7.25 -2.00 6.94
CA ILE A 147 7.18 -1.20 5.72
C ILE A 147 8.03 -1.84 4.63
N GLY A 148 7.43 -2.08 3.47
CA GLY A 148 8.12 -2.45 2.23
C GLY A 148 8.39 -1.24 1.36
N GLU A 149 7.42 -0.31 1.31
CA GLU A 149 7.54 0.97 0.64
C GLU A 149 6.56 1.98 1.24
N ILE A 150 6.77 3.25 0.97
CA ILE A 150 5.90 4.35 1.37
C ILE A 150 5.43 5.06 0.10
N GLN A 151 4.13 5.38 0.03
CA GLN A 151 3.56 6.24 -1.00
C GLN A 151 3.11 7.56 -0.38
N VAL A 152 3.24 8.65 -1.14
CA VAL A 152 2.92 9.99 -0.68
C VAL A 152 2.14 10.80 -1.73
N ALA A 153 1.15 11.53 -1.26
CA ALA A 153 0.49 12.65 -1.90
C ALA A 153 -0.10 13.55 -0.82
N ASP A 154 -0.38 14.80 -1.13
CA ASP A 154 -0.94 15.73 -0.16
C ASP A 154 -2.49 15.69 -0.14
N VAL A 155 -3.06 16.08 0.98
CA VAL A 155 -4.51 16.13 1.23
C VAL A 155 -4.91 17.59 1.48
N PRO A 156 -6.03 18.05 0.88
CA PRO A 156 -6.85 17.39 -0.15
C PRO A 156 -6.24 17.50 -1.55
N GLY A 157 -6.76 16.71 -2.49
CA GLY A 157 -6.49 16.86 -3.93
C GLY A 157 -5.48 15.88 -4.50
N ARG A 158 -4.79 15.09 -3.65
CA ARG A 158 -3.84 14.05 -4.07
C ARG A 158 -2.75 14.59 -5.00
N CYS A 159 -2.23 15.80 -4.66
CA CYS A 159 -1.14 16.44 -5.40
C CYS A 159 0.20 16.28 -4.65
N GLU A 160 1.25 16.95 -5.15
CA GLU A 160 2.59 16.92 -4.57
C GLU A 160 2.65 17.50 -3.15
N PRO A 161 3.63 17.11 -2.31
CA PRO A 161 3.84 17.66 -0.98
C PRO A 161 3.92 19.18 -0.97
N GLY A 162 3.24 19.80 -0.01
CA GLY A 162 3.15 21.26 0.16
C GLY A 162 1.93 21.91 -0.48
N THR A 163 1.08 21.12 -1.15
CA THR A 163 -0.17 21.64 -1.73
C THR A 163 -1.37 21.49 -0.78
N GLY A 164 -1.23 20.79 0.33
CA GLY A 164 -2.30 20.50 1.26
C GLY A 164 -1.93 20.63 2.73
N GLU A 165 -2.44 19.73 3.56
CA GLU A 165 -2.37 19.81 5.02
C GLU A 165 -1.30 18.91 5.66
N ILE A 166 -0.66 18.01 4.88
CA ILE A 166 0.33 17.10 5.44
C ILE A 166 1.68 17.82 5.59
N ARG A 167 2.21 17.79 6.80
CA ARG A 167 3.55 18.32 7.05
C ARG A 167 4.62 17.27 6.74
N TYR A 168 4.93 17.11 5.46
CA TYR A 168 5.89 16.09 5.00
C TYR A 168 7.30 16.26 5.54
N GLU A 169 7.74 17.48 5.87
CA GLU A 169 9.05 17.69 6.51
C GLU A 169 9.13 17.00 7.89
N ALA A 170 8.02 16.94 8.63
CA ALA A 170 7.96 16.24 9.91
C ALA A 170 7.99 14.72 9.73
N VAL A 171 7.29 14.21 8.72
CA VAL A 171 7.33 12.79 8.34
C VAL A 171 8.74 12.39 7.89
N ALA A 172 9.35 13.16 6.99
CA ALA A 172 10.71 12.92 6.51
C ALA A 172 11.75 12.97 7.63
N ALA A 173 11.60 13.90 8.59
CA ALA A 173 12.46 13.95 9.77
C ALA A 173 12.32 12.69 10.63
N ALA A 174 11.10 12.21 10.85
CA ALA A 174 10.85 10.96 11.58
C ALA A 174 11.44 9.74 10.87
N LEU A 175 11.31 9.62 9.55
CA LEU A 175 11.91 8.54 8.75
C LEU A 175 13.43 8.54 8.86
N ARG A 176 14.08 9.72 8.79
CA ARG A 176 15.54 9.84 8.98
C ARG A 176 15.97 9.46 10.39
N GLU A 177 15.25 9.91 11.42
CA GLU A 177 15.52 9.56 12.82
C GLU A 177 15.42 8.04 13.06
N LEU A 178 14.49 7.38 12.38
CA LEU A 178 14.27 5.95 12.46
C LEU A 178 15.24 5.13 11.58
N GLY A 179 16.04 5.77 10.76
CA GLY A 179 16.99 5.11 9.85
C GLY A 179 16.30 4.40 8.68
N TYR A 180 15.14 4.88 8.25
CA TYR A 180 14.48 4.31 7.07
C TYR A 180 15.30 4.62 5.81
N ASP A 181 15.70 3.57 5.10
CA ASP A 181 16.48 3.60 3.86
C ASP A 181 15.71 3.00 2.65
N GLY A 182 14.42 2.74 2.84
CA GLY A 182 13.55 2.17 1.82
C GLY A 182 13.04 3.21 0.81
N VAL A 183 12.13 2.74 -0.05
CA VAL A 183 11.53 3.56 -1.11
C VAL A 183 10.44 4.46 -0.56
N VAL A 184 10.48 5.75 -0.95
CA VAL A 184 9.35 6.68 -0.84
C VAL A 184 8.98 7.08 -2.27
N GLY A 185 7.75 6.79 -2.69
CA GLY A 185 7.23 7.05 -4.02
C GLY A 185 6.17 8.15 -4.01
N LEU A 186 6.24 9.07 -4.97
CA LEU A 186 5.17 10.03 -5.21
C LEU A 186 4.07 9.35 -6.03
N GLU A 187 2.87 9.21 -5.47
CA GLU A 187 1.67 8.76 -6.18
C GLU A 187 0.63 9.87 -6.17
N ALA A 188 0.83 10.86 -7.02
CA ALA A 188 0.10 12.11 -7.01
C ALA A 188 -0.18 12.64 -8.42
N TRP A 189 -1.16 13.53 -8.51
CA TRP A 189 -1.34 14.41 -9.67
C TRP A 189 -0.49 15.66 -9.48
N ALA A 190 0.10 16.19 -10.54
CA ALA A 190 0.70 17.51 -10.46
C ALA A 190 -0.39 18.58 -10.32
N SER A 191 -0.29 19.46 -9.30
CA SER A 191 -1.23 20.57 -9.14
C SER A 191 -1.10 21.63 -10.24
N GLY A 192 0.02 21.63 -10.93
CA GLY A 192 0.37 22.53 -12.03
C GLY A 192 1.44 21.91 -12.93
N ASP A 193 2.64 22.46 -12.91
CA ASP A 193 3.78 21.96 -13.67
C ASP A 193 4.34 20.67 -13.07
N ALA A 194 4.55 19.65 -13.90
CA ALA A 194 4.97 18.32 -13.42
C ALA A 194 6.41 18.31 -12.89
N ASP A 195 7.33 19.10 -13.47
CA ASP A 195 8.70 19.18 -13.01
C ASP A 195 8.75 19.89 -11.65
N ALA A 196 7.97 20.96 -11.48
CA ALA A 196 7.83 21.63 -10.19
C ALA A 196 7.24 20.71 -9.09
N ALA A 197 6.30 19.83 -9.45
CA ALA A 197 5.76 18.84 -8.52
C ALA A 197 6.82 17.82 -8.08
N LEU A 198 7.67 17.36 -8.99
CA LEU A 198 8.80 16.48 -8.67
C LEU A 198 9.85 17.18 -7.79
N ASP A 199 10.15 18.46 -8.05
CA ASP A 199 11.06 19.27 -7.24
C ASP A 199 10.51 19.47 -5.81
N ALA A 200 9.20 19.70 -5.68
CA ALA A 200 8.55 19.80 -4.37
C ALA A 200 8.64 18.50 -3.58
N PHE A 201 8.41 17.36 -4.24
CA PHE A 201 8.57 16.04 -3.62
C PHE A 201 10.01 15.80 -3.17
N ALA A 202 11.00 16.02 -4.05
CA ALA A 202 12.41 15.88 -3.72
C ALA A 202 12.81 16.76 -2.53
N SER A 203 12.36 18.02 -2.53
CA SER A 203 12.64 18.97 -1.45
C SER A 203 12.03 18.55 -0.11
N ALA A 204 10.82 17.98 -0.10
CA ALA A 204 10.14 17.53 1.12
C ALA A 204 10.89 16.41 1.84
N PHE A 205 11.57 15.53 1.10
CA PHE A 205 12.32 14.40 1.64
C PHE A 205 13.85 14.65 1.73
N GLY A 206 14.32 15.79 1.26
CA GLY A 206 15.73 16.20 1.36
C GLY A 206 16.65 15.43 0.40
N ALA A 207 16.13 15.12 -0.80
CA ALA A 207 16.87 14.44 -1.87
C ALA A 207 17.54 15.47 -2.79
#